data_fd79d258a21f71d62f4c387cbc4d19b4
#
_entry.id   fd79d258a21f71d62f4c387cbc4d19b4
#
_cell.length_a   1.000
_cell.length_b   1.000
_cell.length_c   1.000
_cell.angle_alpha   90.00
_cell.angle_beta   90.00
_cell.angle_gamma   90.00
#
_symmetry.space_group_name_H-M   'P 1'
#
loop_
_entity.id
_entity.type
_entity.pdbx_description
1 polymer ?
#
loop_
_entity_poly.entity_id
_entity_poly.type
_entity_poly.pdbx_seq_one_letter_code
_entity_poly.pdbx_strand_id
1 'polypeptide(L)'
;VLVCGAGPTGLVSALELARRGIRVRIVDAAPEPSQLSKAAVLWRRSLEVLHPAISVEQFLADGRPVHGIQFEAEGDILQEIDFGKHYGRFPHGLFCPQNKTEAIITKALSGLGVQVERGKEVKNLVSGEEHVDVEFADGECSRFAWLVGADGAHSTVRKCLGVAFPGSGVDRRWLLADLQLADVGQEDRIRMFLSNAGLLGLFPYGNRVWRLIADAGPADPTDSRRDPTCEEILQILRSRSCLDWTVEKALWLSEFRINERQVEQYCHGRVILAGDAAHIHSPAGGQGMNTSIQDAVNLSWKLSMVMKKQSAVSLLHTYQQERHPVGAAVVQGSGRMLRVMMSQNPLIGFFRRWILPYIVGLPPVRKEAVKRLSEVDVTYHGGPLAHSKSDRWIGRRCPDVSWGDDGLSIYDLFTGTGFTVLRLGRGLMTDTMWNRVIHTAGPDVTVVDAAMPDGTVAEEAKAFAQSLAATDGTIVVVRPDSYLGPVSQDIEVVLSWFRQLHNSE
;
A
#
# COMPACT_ATOMS: atom_id res chain seq x y z
N VAL A 1 -9.80 -17.47 -11.07
CA VAL A 1 -10.22 -16.19 -10.49
C VAL A 1 -10.34 -15.17 -11.59
N LEU A 2 -11.40 -14.37 -11.57
CA LEU A 2 -11.49 -13.14 -12.36
C LEU A 2 -11.03 -11.95 -11.49
N VAL A 3 -10.15 -11.11 -12.04
CA VAL A 3 -9.78 -9.81 -11.46
C VAL A 3 -10.33 -8.72 -12.37
N CYS A 4 -11.20 -7.86 -11.83
CA CYS A 4 -11.81 -6.75 -12.57
C CYS A 4 -11.07 -5.46 -12.22
N GLY A 5 -10.49 -4.82 -13.25
CA GLY A 5 -9.65 -3.63 -13.15
C GLY A 5 -8.17 -3.97 -13.18
N ALA A 6 -7.41 -3.24 -14.03
CA ALA A 6 -5.96 -3.39 -14.17
C ALA A 6 -5.21 -2.11 -13.74
N GLY A 7 -5.71 -1.44 -12.68
CA GLY A 7 -4.95 -0.51 -11.87
C GLY A 7 -4.03 -1.24 -10.88
N PRO A 8 -3.31 -0.52 -10.01
CA PRO A 8 -2.33 -1.12 -9.10
C PRO A 8 -2.88 -2.27 -8.27
N THR A 9 -4.09 -2.13 -7.71
CA THR A 9 -4.76 -3.16 -6.90
C THR A 9 -5.00 -4.44 -7.68
N GLY A 10 -5.59 -4.33 -8.87
CA GLY A 10 -5.91 -5.49 -9.70
C GLY A 10 -4.67 -6.17 -10.24
N LEU A 11 -3.69 -5.39 -10.71
CA LEU A 11 -2.41 -5.92 -11.19
C LEU A 11 -1.65 -6.69 -10.10
N VAL A 12 -1.58 -6.12 -8.87
CA VAL A 12 -0.95 -6.81 -7.73
C VAL A 12 -1.75 -8.05 -7.33
N SER A 13 -3.09 -7.99 -7.30
CA SER A 13 -3.92 -9.16 -7.00
C SER A 13 -3.68 -10.28 -8.01
N ALA A 14 -3.66 -9.95 -9.31
CA ALA A 14 -3.40 -10.92 -10.37
C ALA A 14 -2.00 -11.52 -10.29
N LEU A 15 -0.98 -10.67 -10.05
CA LEU A 15 0.41 -11.11 -9.88
C LEU A 15 0.56 -12.06 -8.70
N GLU A 16 0.04 -11.68 -7.55
CA GLU A 16 0.16 -12.45 -6.32
C GLU A 16 -0.59 -13.79 -6.39
N LEU A 17 -1.75 -13.85 -7.05
CA LEU A 17 -2.47 -15.08 -7.31
C LEU A 17 -1.75 -15.98 -8.31
N ALA A 18 -1.27 -15.41 -9.43
CA ALA A 18 -0.56 -16.15 -10.48
C ALA A 18 0.74 -16.77 -9.95
N ARG A 19 1.52 -16.04 -9.14
CA ARG A 19 2.75 -16.55 -8.50
C ARG A 19 2.50 -17.75 -7.60
N ARG A 20 1.28 -17.85 -7.04
CA ARG A 20 0.85 -18.99 -6.21
C ARG A 20 0.22 -20.11 -7.02
N GLY A 21 0.32 -20.07 -8.35
CA GLY A 21 -0.20 -21.10 -9.25
C GLY A 21 -1.71 -21.07 -9.44
N ILE A 22 -2.40 -19.99 -9.07
CA ILE A 22 -3.83 -19.82 -9.30
C ILE A 22 -4.04 -19.31 -10.73
N ARG A 23 -4.94 -19.95 -11.49
CA ARG A 23 -5.35 -19.44 -12.81
C ARG A 23 -6.11 -18.14 -12.66
N VAL A 24 -5.59 -17.07 -13.25
CA VAL A 24 -6.15 -15.73 -13.21
C VAL A 24 -6.50 -15.27 -14.62
N ARG A 25 -7.67 -14.65 -14.74
CA ARG A 25 -8.05 -13.80 -15.87
C ARG A 25 -8.17 -12.39 -15.31
N ILE A 26 -7.49 -11.42 -15.91
CA ILE A 26 -7.57 -10.01 -15.51
C ILE A 26 -8.11 -9.19 -16.68
N VAL A 27 -9.15 -8.40 -16.41
CA VAL A 27 -9.86 -7.58 -17.40
C VAL A 27 -9.89 -6.12 -16.98
N ASP A 28 -9.91 -5.22 -17.97
CA ASP A 28 -10.07 -3.79 -17.72
C ASP A 28 -10.93 -3.15 -18.80
N ALA A 29 -11.86 -2.29 -18.39
CA ALA A 29 -12.75 -1.59 -19.31
C ALA A 29 -12.02 -0.59 -20.21
N ALA A 30 -10.89 -0.02 -19.76
CA ALA A 30 -10.09 0.89 -20.55
C ALA A 30 -9.40 0.12 -21.70
N PRO A 31 -9.43 0.68 -22.94
CA PRO A 31 -8.81 0.03 -24.10
C PRO A 31 -7.28 0.02 -24.01
N GLU A 32 -6.68 0.95 -23.28
CA GLU A 32 -5.23 1.12 -23.14
C GLU A 32 -4.85 1.44 -21.69
N PRO A 33 -3.60 1.18 -21.28
CA PRO A 33 -3.08 1.62 -19.99
C PRO A 33 -3.15 3.15 -19.88
N SER A 34 -3.51 3.64 -18.68
CA SER A 34 -3.51 5.08 -18.43
C SER A 34 -2.11 5.67 -18.57
N GLN A 35 -1.97 6.69 -19.40
CA GLN A 35 -0.75 7.49 -19.47
C GLN A 35 -0.69 8.53 -18.34
N LEU A 36 -1.82 8.77 -17.67
CA LEU A 36 -1.97 9.75 -16.61
C LEU A 36 -1.71 9.10 -15.25
N SER A 37 -0.90 9.73 -14.45
CA SER A 37 -0.53 9.24 -13.12
C SER A 37 -1.38 9.92 -12.06
N LYS A 38 -2.27 9.19 -11.37
CA LYS A 38 -3.05 9.75 -10.26
C LYS A 38 -2.25 9.75 -8.95
N ALA A 39 -1.43 8.75 -8.70
CA ALA A 39 -0.57 8.62 -7.54
C ALA A 39 0.90 8.83 -7.91
N ALA A 40 1.68 9.32 -6.94
CA ALA A 40 3.05 9.76 -7.15
C ALA A 40 4.09 8.99 -6.35
N VAL A 41 3.71 8.46 -5.18
CA VAL A 41 4.65 7.92 -4.20
C VAL A 41 4.31 6.48 -3.88
N LEU A 42 5.32 5.62 -3.94
CA LEU A 42 5.33 4.31 -3.29
C LEU A 42 5.99 4.46 -1.92
N TRP A 43 5.21 4.25 -0.86
CA TRP A 43 5.73 4.28 0.49
C TRP A 43 6.44 2.96 0.83
N ARG A 44 7.30 3.01 1.83
CA ARG A 44 8.17 1.90 2.25
C ARG A 44 7.41 0.58 2.38
N ARG A 45 6.25 0.58 3.04
CA ARG A 45 5.49 -0.65 3.25
C ARG A 45 5.07 -1.31 1.94
N SER A 46 4.68 -0.54 0.94
CA SER A 46 4.34 -1.07 -0.39
C SER A 46 5.55 -1.69 -1.09
N LEU A 47 6.72 -1.06 -1.00
CA LEU A 47 7.97 -1.62 -1.53
C LEU A 47 8.33 -2.94 -0.85
N GLU A 48 8.16 -3.03 0.48
CA GLU A 48 8.42 -4.25 1.26
C GLU A 48 7.51 -5.40 0.86
N VAL A 49 6.21 -5.17 0.71
CA VAL A 49 5.26 -6.25 0.36
C VAL A 49 5.33 -6.66 -1.11
N LEU A 50 5.78 -5.77 -1.98
CA LEU A 50 6.00 -6.07 -3.41
C LEU A 50 7.33 -6.78 -3.66
N HIS A 51 8.34 -6.56 -2.81
CA HIS A 51 9.70 -7.06 -3.01
C HIS A 51 9.80 -8.57 -3.29
N PRO A 52 9.07 -9.45 -2.58
CA PRO A 52 9.09 -10.88 -2.87
C PRO A 52 8.57 -11.25 -4.27
N ALA A 53 7.80 -10.36 -4.91
CA ALA A 53 7.27 -10.54 -6.25
C ALA A 53 8.09 -9.79 -7.31
N ILE A 54 8.53 -8.59 -6.98
CA ILE A 54 9.25 -7.68 -7.86
C ILE A 54 10.33 -7.01 -7.02
N SER A 55 11.58 -7.32 -7.33
CA SER A 55 12.71 -6.73 -6.63
C SER A 55 12.61 -5.21 -6.58
N VAL A 56 12.88 -4.63 -5.40
CA VAL A 56 12.79 -3.18 -5.17
C VAL A 56 13.67 -2.38 -6.14
N GLU A 57 14.76 -2.95 -6.63
CA GLU A 57 15.67 -2.36 -7.60
C GLU A 57 14.97 -1.98 -8.91
N GLN A 58 13.94 -2.75 -9.32
CA GLN A 58 13.16 -2.42 -10.51
C GLN A 58 12.36 -1.13 -10.33
N PHE A 59 11.86 -0.88 -9.14
CA PHE A 59 11.19 0.39 -8.82
C PHE A 59 12.20 1.54 -8.63
N LEU A 60 13.35 1.26 -8.01
CA LEU A 60 14.42 2.25 -7.81
C LEU A 60 15.04 2.73 -9.13
N ALA A 61 15.07 1.88 -10.15
CA ALA A 61 15.58 2.24 -11.48
C ALA A 61 14.73 3.33 -12.17
N ASP A 62 13.41 3.32 -11.93
CA ASP A 62 12.45 4.24 -12.56
C ASP A 62 11.96 5.35 -11.60
N GLY A 63 12.24 5.22 -10.31
CA GLY A 63 11.78 6.12 -9.26
C GLY A 63 12.92 6.91 -8.60
N ARG A 64 12.55 7.86 -7.74
CA ARG A 64 13.49 8.65 -6.92
C ARG A 64 13.14 8.55 -5.44
N PRO A 65 14.10 8.25 -4.54
CA PRO A 65 13.85 8.24 -3.11
C PRO A 65 13.34 9.60 -2.61
N VAL A 66 12.38 9.57 -1.69
CA VAL A 66 11.87 10.74 -0.99
C VAL A 66 12.70 10.93 0.28
N HIS A 67 13.44 12.02 0.36
CA HIS A 67 14.33 12.30 1.50
C HIS A 67 13.65 13.13 2.60
N GLY A 68 12.57 13.84 2.28
CA GLY A 68 11.89 14.65 3.28
C GLY A 68 10.78 15.53 2.75
N ILE A 69 10.34 16.43 3.62
CA ILE A 69 9.35 17.47 3.32
C ILE A 69 9.94 18.81 3.72
N GLN A 70 9.80 19.80 2.86
CA GLN A 70 10.13 21.18 3.10
C GLN A 70 8.85 22.00 3.24
N PHE A 71 8.69 22.69 4.36
CA PHE A 71 7.60 23.65 4.58
C PHE A 71 8.09 25.05 4.28
N GLU A 72 7.33 25.74 3.45
CA GLU A 72 7.67 27.09 2.99
C GLU A 72 6.49 28.04 3.18
N ALA A 73 6.77 29.33 3.42
CA ALA A 73 5.77 30.39 3.40
C ALA A 73 6.44 31.72 3.01
N GLU A 74 5.74 32.49 2.17
CA GLU A 74 6.16 33.85 1.73
C GLU A 74 7.57 33.89 1.10
N GLY A 75 7.96 32.80 0.44
CA GLY A 75 9.27 32.68 -0.20
C GLY A 75 10.39 32.13 0.71
N ASP A 76 10.12 31.97 2.01
CA ASP A 76 11.11 31.47 2.98
C ASP A 76 10.86 30.02 3.36
N ILE A 77 11.94 29.29 3.59
CA ILE A 77 11.89 27.93 4.16
C ILE A 77 11.69 28.07 5.68
N LEU A 78 10.51 27.62 6.15
CA LEU A 78 10.19 27.61 7.58
C LEU A 78 10.82 26.42 8.29
N GLN A 79 10.79 25.24 7.66
CA GLN A 79 11.29 24.01 8.26
C GLN A 79 11.56 22.96 7.18
N GLU A 80 12.69 22.28 7.32
CA GLU A 80 12.97 21.05 6.60
C GLU A 80 12.82 19.85 7.53
N ILE A 81 12.05 18.88 7.10
CA ILE A 81 11.87 17.62 7.80
C ILE A 81 12.54 16.54 6.98
N ASP A 82 13.75 16.21 7.40
CA ASP A 82 14.46 15.06 6.85
C ASP A 82 13.88 13.78 7.43
N PHE A 83 13.56 12.81 6.59
CA PHE A 83 13.05 11.51 7.04
C PHE A 83 14.13 10.68 7.75
N GLY A 84 15.39 11.14 7.68
CA GLY A 84 16.53 10.48 8.26
C GLY A 84 17.07 9.35 7.40
N LYS A 85 18.18 8.77 7.84
CA LYS A 85 18.72 7.59 7.18
C LYS A 85 17.73 6.44 7.32
N HIS A 86 17.39 5.82 6.20
CA HIS A 86 16.70 4.54 6.24
C HIS A 86 17.74 3.47 6.58
N TYR A 87 17.44 2.67 7.57
CA TYR A 87 18.20 1.46 7.86
C TYR A 87 17.56 0.34 7.05
N GLY A 88 18.39 -0.47 6.37
CA GLY A 88 17.92 -1.54 5.51
C GLY A 88 17.79 -1.13 4.03
N ARG A 89 17.15 -1.98 3.24
CA ARG A 89 17.14 -1.92 1.77
C ARG A 89 16.14 -0.91 1.20
N PHE A 90 15.04 -0.64 1.92
CA PHE A 90 13.92 0.12 1.40
C PHE A 90 13.98 1.59 1.81
N PRO A 91 13.84 2.55 0.88
CA PRO A 91 13.68 3.97 1.22
C PRO A 91 12.36 4.19 1.97
N HIS A 92 12.25 5.30 2.69
CA HIS A 92 11.00 5.69 3.37
C HIS A 92 9.84 5.87 2.38
N GLY A 93 10.13 6.39 1.21
CA GLY A 93 9.22 6.51 0.08
C GLY A 93 9.99 6.67 -1.22
N LEU A 94 9.32 6.40 -2.33
CA LEU A 94 9.87 6.49 -3.68
C LEU A 94 8.90 7.27 -4.56
N PHE A 95 9.34 8.37 -5.14
CA PHE A 95 8.60 9.01 -6.21
C PHE A 95 8.64 8.10 -7.44
N CYS A 96 7.55 7.39 -7.68
CA CYS A 96 7.36 6.53 -8.83
C CYS A 96 5.93 6.75 -9.34
N PRO A 97 5.75 7.40 -10.49
CA PRO A 97 4.44 7.65 -11.07
C PRO A 97 3.64 6.36 -11.24
N GLN A 98 2.32 6.42 -11.00
CA GLN A 98 1.44 5.24 -11.02
C GLN A 98 1.53 4.46 -12.33
N ASN A 99 1.60 5.14 -13.48
CA ASN A 99 1.73 4.49 -14.79
C ASN A 99 3.04 3.68 -14.92
N LYS A 100 4.15 4.16 -14.35
CA LYS A 100 5.41 3.39 -14.28
C LYS A 100 5.28 2.20 -13.34
N THR A 101 4.68 2.41 -12.16
CA THR A 101 4.38 1.34 -11.21
C THR A 101 3.54 0.24 -11.86
N GLU A 102 2.47 0.61 -12.57
CA GLU A 102 1.61 -0.32 -13.32
C GLU A 102 2.39 -1.06 -14.43
N ALA A 103 3.26 -0.37 -15.15
CA ALA A 103 4.08 -0.97 -16.20
C ALA A 103 5.04 -2.03 -15.64
N ILE A 104 5.71 -1.75 -14.52
CA ILE A 104 6.60 -2.71 -13.83
C ILE A 104 5.82 -3.95 -13.40
N ILE A 105 4.65 -3.77 -12.77
CA ILE A 105 3.83 -4.90 -12.31
C ILE A 105 3.27 -5.69 -13.49
N THR A 106 2.81 -5.02 -14.56
CA THR A 106 2.31 -5.66 -15.78
C THR A 106 3.41 -6.51 -16.44
N LYS A 107 4.65 -6.01 -16.50
CA LYS A 107 5.80 -6.76 -17.03
C LYS A 107 6.05 -8.04 -16.22
N ALA A 108 6.01 -7.94 -14.89
CA ALA A 108 6.18 -9.11 -14.01
C ALA A 108 5.04 -10.13 -14.20
N LEU A 109 3.80 -9.66 -14.31
CA LEU A 109 2.62 -10.49 -14.56
C LEU A 109 2.68 -11.20 -15.91
N SER A 110 3.11 -10.48 -16.97
CA SER A 110 3.32 -11.04 -18.31
C SER A 110 4.41 -12.14 -18.32
N GLY A 111 5.43 -11.99 -17.47
CA GLY A 111 6.47 -13.02 -17.27
C GLY A 111 5.92 -14.34 -16.69
N LEU A 112 4.75 -14.31 -16.05
CA LEU A 112 4.01 -15.48 -15.58
C LEU A 112 2.98 -16.01 -16.60
N GLY A 113 2.96 -15.47 -17.82
CA GLY A 113 2.03 -15.86 -18.88
C GLY A 113 0.62 -15.29 -18.74
N VAL A 114 0.39 -14.33 -17.86
CA VAL A 114 -0.91 -13.67 -17.66
C VAL A 114 -0.88 -12.29 -18.36
N GLN A 115 -1.85 -12.07 -19.25
CA GLN A 115 -2.01 -10.83 -19.99
C GLN A 115 -3.27 -10.10 -19.53
N VAL A 116 -3.24 -8.76 -19.52
CA VAL A 116 -4.41 -7.94 -19.22
C VAL A 116 -5.29 -7.85 -20.47
N GLU A 117 -6.55 -8.27 -20.36
CA GLU A 117 -7.54 -8.08 -21.41
C GLU A 117 -8.13 -6.68 -21.30
N ARG A 118 -7.67 -5.79 -22.18
CA ARG A 118 -8.13 -4.40 -22.27
C ARG A 118 -9.40 -4.26 -23.11
N GLY A 119 -10.20 -3.21 -22.84
CA GLY A 119 -11.48 -2.99 -23.50
C GLY A 119 -12.54 -4.04 -23.10
N LYS A 120 -12.31 -4.79 -22.03
CA LYS A 120 -13.18 -5.85 -21.56
C LYS A 120 -13.92 -5.41 -20.29
N GLU A 121 -15.12 -4.88 -20.46
CA GLU A 121 -15.94 -4.34 -19.39
C GLU A 121 -16.90 -5.39 -18.84
N VAL A 122 -16.96 -5.49 -17.50
CA VAL A 122 -18.01 -6.26 -16.81
C VAL A 122 -19.31 -5.46 -16.84
N LYS A 123 -20.37 -6.04 -17.38
CA LYS A 123 -21.70 -5.43 -17.46
C LYS A 123 -22.57 -5.85 -16.28
N ASN A 124 -22.56 -7.14 -15.96
CA ASN A 124 -23.36 -7.69 -14.88
C ASN A 124 -22.68 -8.91 -14.25
N LEU A 125 -23.05 -9.24 -13.02
CA LEU A 125 -22.59 -10.44 -12.33
C LEU A 125 -23.68 -10.99 -11.39
N VAL A 126 -23.65 -12.30 -11.19
CA VAL A 126 -24.48 -13.00 -10.20
C VAL A 126 -23.56 -13.90 -9.36
N SER A 127 -23.50 -13.64 -8.06
CA SER A 127 -22.74 -14.45 -7.12
C SER A 127 -23.60 -15.57 -6.57
N GLY A 128 -23.25 -16.82 -6.89
CA GLY A 128 -23.80 -18.02 -6.30
C GLY A 128 -22.97 -18.55 -5.13
N GLU A 129 -23.34 -19.73 -4.61
CA GLU A 129 -22.61 -20.37 -3.51
C GLU A 129 -21.25 -20.92 -3.94
N GLU A 130 -21.12 -21.46 -5.15
CA GLU A 130 -19.90 -22.11 -5.64
C GLU A 130 -19.14 -21.29 -6.69
N HIS A 131 -19.80 -20.37 -7.38
CA HIS A 131 -19.21 -19.62 -8.49
C HIS A 131 -19.87 -18.25 -8.67
N VAL A 132 -19.24 -17.43 -9.51
CA VAL A 132 -19.76 -16.14 -9.98
C VAL A 132 -19.96 -16.25 -11.49
N ASP A 133 -21.17 -16.02 -11.95
CA ASP A 133 -21.47 -15.85 -13.38
C ASP A 133 -21.30 -14.38 -13.74
N VAL A 134 -20.57 -14.10 -14.81
CA VAL A 134 -20.22 -12.74 -15.26
C VAL A 134 -20.64 -12.56 -16.71
N GLU A 135 -21.38 -11.50 -16.98
CA GLU A 135 -21.71 -11.01 -18.33
C GLU A 135 -20.81 -9.80 -18.65
N PHE A 136 -20.09 -9.88 -19.75
CA PHE A 136 -19.30 -8.77 -20.26
C PHE A 136 -20.12 -7.90 -21.25
N ALA A 137 -19.69 -6.66 -21.47
CA ALA A 137 -20.38 -5.71 -22.34
C ALA A 137 -20.47 -6.15 -23.80
N ASP A 138 -19.54 -6.99 -24.26
CA ASP A 138 -19.54 -7.59 -25.62
C ASP A 138 -20.45 -8.81 -25.75
N GLY A 139 -21.16 -9.19 -24.69
CA GLY A 139 -22.09 -10.32 -24.67
C GLY A 139 -21.46 -11.66 -24.26
N GLU A 140 -20.15 -11.74 -24.04
CA GLU A 140 -19.54 -12.95 -23.48
C GLU A 140 -20.08 -13.20 -22.08
N CYS A 141 -20.44 -14.46 -21.77
CA CYS A 141 -20.79 -14.94 -20.45
C CYS A 141 -19.75 -15.95 -19.99
N SER A 142 -19.22 -15.78 -18.81
CA SER A 142 -18.18 -16.66 -18.25
C SER A 142 -18.41 -16.92 -16.76
N ARG A 143 -17.95 -18.09 -16.30
CA ARG A 143 -18.09 -18.54 -14.92
C ARG A 143 -16.75 -18.63 -14.22
N PHE A 144 -16.68 -18.09 -12.99
CA PHE A 144 -15.47 -18.07 -12.19
C PHE A 144 -15.73 -18.55 -10.77
N ALA A 145 -14.73 -19.23 -10.18
CA ALA A 145 -14.84 -19.66 -8.78
C ALA A 145 -14.84 -18.48 -7.81
N TRP A 146 -14.12 -17.41 -8.14
CA TRP A 146 -14.03 -16.17 -7.34
C TRP A 146 -13.85 -14.97 -8.26
N LEU A 147 -14.30 -13.80 -7.78
CA LEU A 147 -14.09 -12.51 -8.43
C LEU A 147 -13.50 -11.50 -7.44
N VAL A 148 -12.43 -10.81 -7.87
CA VAL A 148 -11.85 -9.67 -7.16
C VAL A 148 -12.24 -8.39 -7.90
N GLY A 149 -13.06 -7.55 -7.26
CA GLY A 149 -13.43 -6.23 -7.75
C GLY A 149 -12.38 -5.20 -7.36
N ALA A 150 -11.52 -4.82 -8.31
CA ALA A 150 -10.47 -3.80 -8.19
C ALA A 150 -10.62 -2.71 -9.26
N ASP A 151 -11.87 -2.46 -9.68
CA ASP A 151 -12.27 -1.61 -10.80
C ASP A 151 -12.50 -0.14 -10.41
N GLY A 152 -11.90 0.27 -9.29
CA GLY A 152 -11.74 1.66 -8.91
C GLY A 152 -12.97 2.31 -8.28
N ALA A 153 -12.90 3.63 -8.08
CA ALA A 153 -13.91 4.42 -7.36
C ALA A 153 -15.33 4.32 -7.93
N HIS A 154 -15.45 4.11 -9.23
CA HIS A 154 -16.74 3.97 -9.93
C HIS A 154 -17.17 2.53 -10.14
N SER A 155 -16.58 1.59 -9.40
CA SER A 155 -16.70 0.15 -9.51
C SER A 155 -18.09 -0.35 -9.99
N THR A 156 -18.08 -1.02 -11.14
CA THR A 156 -19.25 -1.74 -11.68
C THR A 156 -19.53 -2.99 -10.84
N VAL A 157 -18.47 -3.69 -10.39
CA VAL A 157 -18.60 -4.86 -9.51
C VAL A 157 -19.37 -4.50 -8.25
N ARG A 158 -18.99 -3.41 -7.56
CA ARG A 158 -19.71 -2.92 -6.36
C ARG A 158 -21.18 -2.59 -6.65
N LYS A 159 -21.45 -1.93 -7.78
CA LYS A 159 -22.81 -1.56 -8.19
C LYS A 159 -23.68 -2.79 -8.50
N CYS A 160 -23.14 -3.78 -9.20
CA CYS A 160 -23.86 -5.04 -9.49
C CYS A 160 -24.22 -5.80 -8.20
N LEU A 161 -23.39 -5.70 -7.17
CA LEU A 161 -23.68 -6.26 -5.84
C LEU A 161 -24.73 -5.45 -5.06
N GLY A 162 -25.15 -4.27 -5.53
CA GLY A 162 -26.02 -3.37 -4.78
C GLY A 162 -25.38 -2.79 -3.51
N VAL A 163 -24.06 -2.81 -3.40
CA VAL A 163 -23.33 -2.38 -2.21
C VAL A 163 -23.26 -0.87 -2.14
N ALA A 164 -23.76 -0.31 -1.04
CA ALA A 164 -23.68 1.12 -0.75
C ALA A 164 -22.23 1.58 -0.57
N PHE A 165 -21.96 2.84 -0.95
CA PHE A 165 -20.66 3.47 -0.79
C PHE A 165 -20.79 4.71 0.09
N PRO A 166 -21.01 4.55 1.40
CA PRO A 166 -21.25 5.64 2.32
C PRO A 166 -20.01 6.51 2.48
N GLY A 167 -20.25 7.80 2.76
CA GLY A 167 -19.22 8.82 2.94
C GLY A 167 -19.63 10.15 2.34
N SER A 168 -18.70 11.08 2.24
CA SER A 168 -18.95 12.43 1.76
C SER A 168 -17.90 12.88 0.74
N GLY A 169 -18.29 13.83 -0.10
CA GLY A 169 -17.34 14.60 -0.91
C GLY A 169 -16.79 15.79 -0.13
N VAL A 170 -15.60 16.22 -0.47
CA VAL A 170 -15.04 17.50 -0.03
C VAL A 170 -15.46 18.54 -1.07
N ASP A 171 -16.25 19.53 -0.63
CA ASP A 171 -16.84 20.56 -1.51
C ASP A 171 -15.83 21.63 -1.87
N ARG A 172 -14.75 21.21 -2.55
CA ARG A 172 -13.67 22.08 -3.04
C ARG A 172 -13.12 21.57 -4.37
N ARG A 173 -12.65 22.53 -5.17
CA ARG A 173 -11.92 22.25 -6.42
C ARG A 173 -10.47 21.95 -6.10
N TRP A 174 -9.95 20.88 -6.68
CA TRP A 174 -8.54 20.51 -6.58
C TRP A 174 -7.94 20.49 -7.97
N LEU A 175 -6.80 21.14 -8.09
CA LEU A 175 -6.04 21.16 -9.32
C LEU A 175 -4.82 20.29 -9.21
N LEU A 176 -4.53 19.59 -10.28
CA LEU A 176 -3.34 18.81 -10.47
C LEU A 176 -2.67 19.28 -11.75
N ALA A 177 -1.36 19.51 -11.69
CA ALA A 177 -0.57 19.80 -12.87
C ALA A 177 0.77 19.06 -12.82
N ASP A 178 1.15 18.43 -13.92
CA ASP A 178 2.53 17.98 -14.14
C ASP A 178 3.24 19.01 -15.00
N LEU A 179 4.25 19.65 -14.41
CA LEU A 179 4.95 20.79 -14.99
C LEU A 179 6.43 20.49 -15.13
N GLN A 180 7.01 20.84 -16.24
CA GLN A 180 8.45 20.96 -16.38
C GLN A 180 8.86 22.36 -15.96
N LEU A 181 9.62 22.47 -14.86
CA LEU A 181 10.02 23.73 -14.26
C LEU A 181 11.53 23.98 -14.47
N ALA A 182 11.91 25.22 -14.74
CA ALA A 182 13.30 25.63 -14.71
C ALA A 182 13.73 25.96 -13.27
N ASP A 183 15.00 25.67 -12.94
CA ASP A 183 15.68 26.10 -11.72
C ASP A 183 14.94 25.87 -10.38
N VAL A 184 14.48 24.65 -10.16
CA VAL A 184 13.66 24.31 -8.99
C VAL A 184 14.46 23.91 -7.75
N GLY A 185 15.79 23.81 -7.84
CA GLY A 185 16.64 23.36 -6.74
C GLY A 185 16.64 21.83 -6.55
N GLN A 186 16.67 21.36 -5.30
CA GLN A 186 16.73 19.93 -4.99
C GLN A 186 15.42 19.21 -5.34
N GLU A 187 15.53 18.11 -6.10
CA GLU A 187 14.40 17.28 -6.55
C GLU A 187 14.24 16.00 -5.71
N ASP A 188 14.48 16.07 -4.41
CA ASP A 188 14.46 14.91 -3.51
C ASP A 188 13.49 15.08 -2.33
N ARG A 189 12.80 16.23 -2.25
CA ARG A 189 11.87 16.58 -1.18
C ARG A 189 10.52 17.02 -1.69
N ILE A 190 9.48 16.73 -0.93
CA ILE A 190 8.15 17.31 -1.12
C ILE A 190 8.22 18.76 -0.63
N ARG A 191 7.73 19.71 -1.44
CA ARG A 191 7.63 21.12 -1.04
C ARG A 191 6.17 21.46 -0.73
N MET A 192 5.91 21.89 0.50
CA MET A 192 4.58 22.24 1.00
C MET A 192 4.52 23.73 1.34
N PHE A 193 3.72 24.48 0.59
CA PHE A 193 3.59 25.92 0.78
C PHE A 193 2.41 26.23 1.69
N LEU A 194 2.69 26.86 2.83
CA LEU A 194 1.71 27.20 3.84
C LEU A 194 1.18 28.63 3.59
N SER A 195 0.27 28.74 2.67
CA SER A 195 -0.38 30.01 2.30
C SER A 195 -1.76 30.14 2.93
N ASN A 196 -2.16 31.39 3.23
CA ASN A 196 -3.55 31.70 3.63
C ASN A 196 -4.53 31.58 2.46
N ALA A 197 -4.04 31.60 1.22
CA ALA A 197 -4.84 31.44 0.00
C ALA A 197 -5.17 29.97 -0.34
N GLY A 198 -4.70 29.02 0.48
CA GLY A 198 -4.96 27.57 0.31
C GLY A 198 -3.71 26.72 0.22
N LEU A 199 -3.90 25.41 0.15
CA LEU A 199 -2.83 24.42 0.09
C LEU A 199 -2.17 24.40 -1.30
N LEU A 200 -0.83 24.31 -1.31
CA LEU A 200 -0.03 24.02 -2.48
C LEU A 200 1.06 23.01 -2.10
N GLY A 201 1.14 21.92 -2.83
CA GLY A 201 2.21 20.93 -2.72
C GLY A 201 2.89 20.68 -4.06
N LEU A 202 4.23 20.59 -4.06
CA LEU A 202 5.03 20.19 -5.20
C LEU A 202 5.76 18.88 -4.89
N PHE A 203 5.65 17.92 -5.81
CA PHE A 203 6.19 16.56 -5.69
C PHE A 203 7.14 16.33 -6.88
N PRO A 204 8.43 16.07 -6.65
CA PRO A 204 9.40 15.92 -7.73
C PRO A 204 9.27 14.55 -8.41
N TYR A 205 9.18 14.55 -9.74
CA TYR A 205 9.21 13.33 -10.56
C TYR A 205 10.58 13.10 -11.22
N GLY A 206 11.50 14.05 -11.02
CA GLY A 206 12.81 14.05 -11.64
C GLY A 206 12.81 14.67 -13.05
N ASN A 207 14.02 14.93 -13.55
CA ASN A 207 14.19 15.60 -14.85
C ASN A 207 13.48 16.95 -14.93
N ARG A 208 13.45 17.69 -13.83
CA ARG A 208 12.75 18.97 -13.67
C ARG A 208 11.22 18.88 -13.84
N VAL A 209 10.65 17.66 -13.82
CA VAL A 209 9.21 17.46 -13.83
C VAL A 209 8.71 17.43 -12.39
N TRP A 210 7.70 18.25 -12.12
CA TRP A 210 7.07 18.39 -10.81
C TRP A 210 5.58 18.24 -10.91
N ARG A 211 5.01 17.45 -10.01
CA ARG A 211 3.57 17.43 -9.79
C ARG A 211 3.17 18.51 -8.82
N LEU A 212 2.29 19.38 -9.25
CA LEU A 212 1.58 20.33 -8.43
C LEU A 212 0.22 19.75 -8.01
N ILE A 213 -0.11 19.88 -6.73
CA ILE A 213 -1.46 19.65 -6.20
C ILE A 213 -1.84 20.91 -5.42
N ALA A 214 -2.97 21.51 -5.78
CA ALA A 214 -3.44 22.73 -5.15
C ALA A 214 -4.95 22.71 -4.92
N ASP A 215 -5.37 23.25 -3.78
CA ASP A 215 -6.75 23.60 -3.51
C ASP A 215 -7.10 24.90 -4.26
N ALA A 216 -8.13 24.89 -5.08
CA ALA A 216 -8.56 26.05 -5.86
C ALA A 216 -9.80 26.77 -5.28
N GLY A 217 -10.12 26.51 -4.01
CA GLY A 217 -11.27 27.14 -3.35
C GLY A 217 -12.55 26.31 -3.36
N PRO A 218 -13.68 26.87 -2.91
CA PRO A 218 -14.97 26.20 -2.91
C PRO A 218 -15.37 25.73 -4.30
N ALA A 219 -16.01 24.57 -4.38
CA ALA A 219 -16.61 24.11 -5.62
C ALA A 219 -17.91 24.86 -5.88
N ASP A 220 -18.12 25.35 -7.10
CA ASP A 220 -19.42 25.83 -7.53
C ASP A 220 -20.26 24.60 -7.97
N PRO A 221 -21.42 24.34 -7.34
CA PRO A 221 -22.28 23.23 -7.73
C PRO A 221 -22.82 23.36 -9.18
N THR A 222 -22.83 24.56 -9.71
CA THR A 222 -23.34 24.88 -11.06
C THR A 222 -22.25 24.84 -12.13
N ASP A 223 -20.98 24.86 -11.72
CA ASP A 223 -19.85 24.84 -12.67
C ASP A 223 -19.51 23.40 -13.09
N SER A 224 -19.52 23.18 -14.39
CA SER A 224 -19.04 21.93 -14.97
C SER A 224 -17.53 21.80 -14.75
N ARG A 225 -17.07 20.58 -14.41
CA ARG A 225 -15.63 20.31 -14.32
C ARG A 225 -14.95 20.71 -15.62
N ARG A 226 -13.91 21.54 -15.48
CA ARG A 226 -13.04 21.92 -16.58
C ARG A 226 -11.58 21.77 -16.15
N ASP A 227 -10.76 21.30 -17.04
CA ASP A 227 -9.32 21.29 -16.79
C ASP A 227 -8.82 22.74 -16.67
N PRO A 228 -7.92 23.01 -15.73
CA PRO A 228 -7.37 24.34 -15.52
C PRO A 228 -6.49 24.76 -16.70
N THR A 229 -6.37 26.07 -16.91
CA THR A 229 -5.37 26.60 -17.84
C THR A 229 -3.99 26.66 -17.19
N CYS A 230 -2.95 26.69 -18.02
CA CYS A 230 -1.58 26.87 -17.53
C CYS A 230 -1.42 28.18 -16.76
N GLU A 231 -2.14 29.23 -17.18
CA GLU A 231 -2.12 30.55 -16.53
C GLU A 231 -2.76 30.51 -15.14
N GLU A 232 -3.88 29.80 -14.96
CA GLU A 232 -4.52 29.57 -13.66
C GLU A 232 -3.54 28.83 -12.71
N ILE A 233 -2.86 27.81 -13.18
CA ILE A 233 -1.84 27.08 -12.39
C ILE A 233 -0.67 27.98 -12.02
N LEU A 234 -0.15 28.77 -12.97
CA LEU A 234 0.94 29.74 -12.71
C LEU A 234 0.55 30.80 -11.67
N GLN A 235 -0.68 31.32 -11.77
CA GLN A 235 -1.17 32.30 -10.80
C GLN A 235 -1.23 31.71 -9.38
N ILE A 236 -1.73 30.47 -9.23
CA ILE A 236 -1.75 29.75 -7.95
C ILE A 236 -0.32 29.50 -7.45
N LEU A 237 0.57 29.02 -8.32
CA LEU A 237 1.95 28.74 -8.00
C LEU A 237 2.67 29.97 -7.46
N ARG A 238 2.60 31.09 -8.19
CA ARG A 238 3.24 32.36 -7.81
C ARG A 238 2.64 32.97 -6.54
N SER A 239 1.30 33.04 -6.47
CA SER A 239 0.62 33.68 -5.32
C SER A 239 0.82 32.94 -3.99
N ARG A 240 1.05 31.63 -4.02
CA ARG A 240 1.19 30.82 -2.79
C ARG A 240 2.62 30.54 -2.40
N SER A 241 3.52 30.42 -3.37
CA SER A 241 4.95 30.23 -3.09
C SER A 241 5.69 31.54 -2.86
N CYS A 242 5.18 32.66 -3.40
CA CYS A 242 5.89 33.95 -3.48
C CYS A 242 7.24 33.86 -4.21
N LEU A 243 7.40 32.84 -5.07
CA LEU A 243 8.58 32.62 -5.89
C LEU A 243 8.27 32.84 -7.37
N ASP A 244 9.26 33.28 -8.12
CA ASP A 244 9.14 33.43 -9.58
C ASP A 244 9.48 32.12 -10.28
N TRP A 245 8.43 31.45 -10.74
CA TRP A 245 8.53 30.14 -11.40
C TRP A 245 8.51 30.30 -12.91
N THR A 246 9.45 29.65 -13.58
CA THR A 246 9.42 29.50 -15.03
C THR A 246 8.92 28.11 -15.40
N VAL A 247 7.75 28.02 -16.01
CA VAL A 247 7.20 26.77 -16.55
C VAL A 247 7.66 26.64 -17.99
N GLU A 248 8.52 25.66 -18.27
CA GLU A 248 8.96 25.34 -19.64
C GLU A 248 7.86 24.62 -20.42
N LYS A 249 7.14 23.71 -19.76
CA LYS A 249 6.08 22.91 -20.39
C LYS A 249 5.06 22.44 -19.34
N ALA A 250 3.77 22.54 -19.66
CA ALA A 250 2.70 21.85 -18.97
C ALA A 250 2.48 20.49 -19.65
N LEU A 251 2.69 19.40 -18.92
CA LEU A 251 2.59 18.04 -19.44
C LEU A 251 1.18 17.47 -19.23
N TRP A 252 0.56 17.82 -18.11
CA TRP A 252 -0.80 17.42 -17.76
C TRP A 252 -1.43 18.45 -16.83
N LEU A 253 -2.69 18.76 -17.10
CA LEU A 253 -3.52 19.66 -16.30
C LEU A 253 -4.85 18.97 -16.03
N SER A 254 -5.34 18.97 -14.80
CA SER A 254 -6.61 18.33 -14.46
C SER A 254 -7.27 18.94 -13.24
N GLU A 255 -8.60 18.96 -13.24
CA GLU A 255 -9.41 19.21 -12.04
C GLU A 255 -9.96 17.91 -11.49
N PHE A 256 -9.89 17.74 -10.15
CA PHE A 256 -10.47 16.59 -9.49
C PHE A 256 -11.23 16.98 -8.22
N ARG A 257 -12.10 16.08 -7.77
CA ARG A 257 -12.85 16.20 -6.52
C ARG A 257 -12.42 15.09 -5.56
N ILE A 258 -12.27 15.48 -4.30
CA ILE A 258 -11.94 14.53 -3.24
C ILE A 258 -13.23 13.94 -2.69
N ASN A 259 -13.27 12.62 -2.58
CA ASN A 259 -14.33 11.89 -1.89
C ASN A 259 -13.69 11.01 -0.82
N GLU A 260 -14.39 10.88 0.31
CA GLU A 260 -14.03 10.04 1.44
C GLU A 260 -15.18 9.04 1.66
N ARG A 261 -14.98 7.80 1.20
CA ARG A 261 -16.02 6.76 1.20
C ARG A 261 -15.43 5.41 1.52
N GLN A 262 -16.21 4.55 2.18
CA GLN A 262 -15.82 3.16 2.41
C GLN A 262 -17.08 2.28 2.46
N VAL A 263 -17.02 1.09 1.85
CA VAL A 263 -18.08 0.09 1.99
C VAL A 263 -18.03 -0.54 3.38
N GLU A 264 -19.17 -1.02 3.88
CA GLU A 264 -19.23 -1.69 5.18
C GLU A 264 -18.58 -3.08 5.15
N GLN A 265 -18.71 -3.78 4.02
CA GLN A 265 -18.14 -5.11 3.84
C GLN A 265 -17.32 -5.18 2.57
N TYR A 266 -16.19 -5.89 2.65
CA TYR A 266 -15.30 -6.14 1.51
C TYR A 266 -15.62 -7.50 0.85
N CYS A 267 -16.19 -8.45 1.61
CA CYS A 267 -16.48 -9.80 1.16
C CYS A 267 -17.99 -10.00 0.95
N HIS A 268 -18.41 -10.42 -0.24
CA HIS A 268 -19.79 -10.66 -0.64
C HIS A 268 -19.91 -12.03 -1.34
N GLY A 269 -20.01 -13.09 -0.55
CA GLY A 269 -19.97 -14.45 -1.08
C GLY A 269 -18.67 -14.73 -1.82
N ARG A 270 -18.74 -14.98 -3.11
CA ARG A 270 -17.60 -15.26 -4.00
C ARG A 270 -17.00 -14.01 -4.65
N VAL A 271 -17.47 -12.82 -4.29
CA VAL A 271 -16.97 -11.53 -4.79
C VAL A 271 -16.34 -10.76 -3.67
N ILE A 272 -15.09 -10.28 -3.87
CA ILE A 272 -14.33 -9.53 -2.88
C ILE A 272 -13.91 -8.19 -3.48
N LEU A 273 -14.21 -7.11 -2.77
CA LEU A 273 -13.81 -5.75 -3.15
C LEU A 273 -12.45 -5.40 -2.55
N ALA A 274 -11.60 -4.73 -3.32
CA ALA A 274 -10.27 -4.29 -2.89
C ALA A 274 -9.90 -2.91 -3.47
N GLY A 275 -9.08 -2.16 -2.73
CA GLY A 275 -8.63 -0.83 -3.12
C GLY A 275 -9.79 0.15 -3.32
N ASP A 276 -9.70 1.01 -4.33
CA ASP A 276 -10.68 2.07 -4.60
C ASP A 276 -12.11 1.57 -4.84
N ALA A 277 -12.30 0.29 -5.19
CA ALA A 277 -13.62 -0.33 -5.25
C ALA A 277 -14.26 -0.46 -3.87
N ALA A 278 -13.45 -0.59 -2.81
CA ALA A 278 -13.87 -0.75 -1.42
C ALA A 278 -13.77 0.56 -0.61
N HIS A 279 -12.75 1.37 -0.83
CA HIS A 279 -12.53 2.62 -0.09
C HIS A 279 -11.79 3.66 -0.93
N ILE A 280 -12.19 4.92 -0.82
CA ILE A 280 -11.53 6.08 -1.42
C ILE A 280 -11.35 7.16 -0.37
N HIS A 281 -10.27 7.91 -0.47
CA HIS A 281 -9.93 8.94 0.49
C HIS A 281 -9.17 10.11 -0.14
N SER A 282 -8.92 11.14 0.66
CA SER A 282 -8.13 12.30 0.26
C SER A 282 -6.71 11.89 -0.17
N PRO A 283 -6.12 12.54 -1.18
CA PRO A 283 -4.73 12.33 -1.57
C PRO A 283 -3.71 12.84 -0.54
N ALA A 284 -4.17 13.47 0.55
CA ALA A 284 -3.30 13.94 1.63
C ALA A 284 -2.51 12.77 2.23
N GLY A 285 -1.18 12.83 2.15
CA GLY A 285 -0.27 11.76 2.56
C GLY A 285 0.11 10.77 1.46
N GLY A 286 -0.55 10.78 0.28
CA GLY A 286 -0.21 9.88 -0.84
C GLY A 286 -0.40 8.40 -0.55
N GLN A 287 -1.37 8.03 0.31
CA GLN A 287 -1.53 6.66 0.83
C GLN A 287 -2.47 5.77 0.01
N GLY A 288 -3.32 6.31 -0.88
CA GLY A 288 -4.36 5.53 -1.58
C GLY A 288 -3.85 4.32 -2.35
N MET A 289 -2.91 4.53 -3.26
CA MET A 289 -2.30 3.44 -4.01
C MET A 289 -1.60 2.43 -3.08
N ASN A 290 -0.93 2.92 -2.05
CA ASN A 290 -0.16 2.11 -1.11
C ASN A 290 -1.06 1.20 -0.25
N THR A 291 -2.11 1.75 0.33
CA THR A 291 -3.12 0.98 1.07
C THR A 291 -3.76 -0.07 0.18
N SER A 292 -4.09 0.28 -1.06
CA SER A 292 -4.71 -0.62 -2.05
C SER A 292 -3.78 -1.76 -2.49
N ILE A 293 -2.47 -1.52 -2.63
CA ILE A 293 -1.46 -2.56 -2.88
C ILE A 293 -1.42 -3.55 -1.71
N GLN A 294 -1.43 -3.06 -0.49
CA GLN A 294 -1.44 -3.92 0.70
C GLN A 294 -2.73 -4.72 0.85
N ASP A 295 -3.89 -4.16 0.43
CA ASP A 295 -5.14 -4.93 0.36
C ASP A 295 -4.99 -6.12 -0.58
N ALA A 296 -4.45 -5.88 -1.78
CA ALA A 296 -4.25 -6.90 -2.80
C ALA A 296 -3.33 -8.03 -2.30
N VAL A 297 -2.19 -7.69 -1.66
CA VAL A 297 -1.27 -8.69 -1.11
C VAL A 297 -1.91 -9.48 0.02
N ASN A 298 -2.60 -8.79 0.98
CA ASN A 298 -3.26 -9.44 2.11
C ASN A 298 -4.38 -10.39 1.66
N LEU A 299 -5.19 -9.98 0.67
CA LEU A 299 -6.25 -10.80 0.10
C LEU A 299 -5.70 -12.01 -0.64
N SER A 300 -4.70 -11.81 -1.49
CA SER A 300 -4.30 -12.81 -2.48
C SER A 300 -3.72 -14.08 -1.86
N TRP A 301 -2.93 -13.98 -0.78
CA TRP A 301 -2.42 -15.18 -0.13
C TRP A 301 -3.54 -15.97 0.56
N LYS A 302 -4.51 -15.30 1.19
CA LYS A 302 -5.67 -15.93 1.82
C LYS A 302 -6.56 -16.61 0.79
N LEU A 303 -6.86 -15.93 -0.30
CA LEU A 303 -7.67 -16.48 -1.38
C LEU A 303 -6.98 -17.69 -2.03
N SER A 304 -5.65 -17.66 -2.20
CA SER A 304 -4.91 -18.79 -2.75
C SER A 304 -4.97 -20.02 -1.85
N MET A 305 -4.85 -19.86 -0.52
CA MET A 305 -5.00 -20.98 0.43
C MET A 305 -6.39 -21.60 0.37
N VAL A 306 -7.43 -20.78 0.33
CA VAL A 306 -8.82 -21.26 0.18
C VAL A 306 -9.01 -22.00 -1.14
N MET A 307 -8.49 -21.49 -2.25
CA MET A 307 -8.60 -22.14 -3.55
C MET A 307 -7.81 -23.45 -3.65
N LYS A 308 -6.67 -23.54 -2.98
CA LYS A 308 -5.88 -24.77 -2.86
C LYS A 308 -6.45 -25.76 -1.83
N LYS A 309 -7.56 -25.42 -1.17
CA LYS A 309 -8.16 -26.20 -0.08
C LYS A 309 -7.20 -26.43 1.10
N GLN A 310 -6.29 -25.49 1.32
CA GLN A 310 -5.36 -25.47 2.44
C GLN A 310 -5.96 -24.79 3.67
N SER A 311 -7.07 -24.05 3.49
CA SER A 311 -7.83 -23.38 4.54
C SER A 311 -9.29 -23.25 4.15
N ALA A 312 -10.17 -23.08 5.14
CA ALA A 312 -11.60 -22.86 4.92
C ALA A 312 -11.88 -21.44 4.39
N VAL A 313 -13.08 -21.25 3.83
CA VAL A 313 -13.52 -19.96 3.28
C VAL A 313 -13.55 -18.86 4.36
N SER A 314 -13.75 -19.23 5.63
CA SER A 314 -13.73 -18.32 6.78
C SER A 314 -12.40 -17.54 6.91
N LEU A 315 -11.27 -18.03 6.38
CA LEU A 315 -10.01 -17.31 6.32
C LEU A 315 -10.17 -15.96 5.59
N LEU A 316 -11.05 -15.87 4.59
CA LEU A 316 -11.31 -14.62 3.86
C LEU A 316 -11.98 -13.54 4.72
N HIS A 317 -12.72 -13.94 5.76
CA HIS A 317 -13.27 -12.96 6.72
C HIS A 317 -12.16 -12.20 7.45
N THR A 318 -10.98 -12.82 7.62
CA THR A 318 -9.83 -12.13 8.22
C THR A 318 -9.27 -11.02 7.33
N TYR A 319 -9.48 -11.06 6.02
CA TYR A 319 -9.18 -9.92 5.13
C TYR A 319 -10.02 -8.69 5.50
N GLN A 320 -11.32 -8.86 5.64
CA GLN A 320 -12.23 -7.82 6.12
C GLN A 320 -11.76 -7.27 7.49
N GLN A 321 -11.50 -8.16 8.45
CA GLN A 321 -11.18 -7.77 9.83
C GLN A 321 -9.82 -7.07 9.95
N GLU A 322 -8.86 -7.42 9.10
CA GLU A 322 -7.54 -6.79 9.06
C GLU A 322 -7.52 -5.50 8.24
N ARG A 323 -8.18 -5.45 7.07
CA ARG A 323 -8.01 -4.34 6.12
C ARG A 323 -9.08 -3.25 6.23
N HIS A 324 -10.30 -3.58 6.64
CA HIS A 324 -11.36 -2.58 6.80
C HIS A 324 -11.01 -1.52 7.87
N PRO A 325 -10.46 -1.86 9.06
CA PRO A 325 -10.03 -0.86 10.03
C PRO A 325 -8.89 0.03 9.51
N VAL A 326 -7.97 -0.54 8.71
CA VAL A 326 -6.88 0.24 8.08
C VAL A 326 -7.46 1.25 7.09
N GLY A 327 -8.36 0.82 6.19
CA GLY A 327 -9.06 1.72 5.27
C GLY A 327 -9.79 2.84 6.02
N ALA A 328 -10.53 2.51 7.09
CA ALA A 328 -11.22 3.49 7.92
C ALA A 328 -10.26 4.50 8.57
N ALA A 329 -9.11 4.03 9.08
CA ALA A 329 -8.12 4.89 9.69
C ALA A 329 -7.50 5.85 8.67
N VAL A 330 -7.22 5.38 7.44
CA VAL A 330 -6.68 6.21 6.35
C VAL A 330 -7.72 7.24 5.89
N VAL A 331 -8.99 6.85 5.68
CA VAL A 331 -10.08 7.77 5.33
C VAL A 331 -10.23 8.86 6.38
N GLN A 332 -10.30 8.50 7.66
CA GLN A 332 -10.46 9.47 8.76
C GLN A 332 -9.22 10.33 8.97
N GLY A 333 -8.01 9.72 8.88
CA GLY A 333 -6.73 10.40 9.11
C GLY A 333 -6.46 11.45 8.04
N SER A 334 -6.56 11.06 6.77
CA SER A 334 -6.37 11.96 5.63
C SER A 334 -7.40 13.10 5.61
N GLY A 335 -8.66 12.81 5.95
CA GLY A 335 -9.70 13.84 6.05
C GLY A 335 -9.47 14.82 7.19
N ARG A 336 -8.99 14.38 8.37
CA ARG A 336 -8.61 15.28 9.47
C ARG A 336 -7.45 16.19 9.07
N MET A 337 -6.41 15.60 8.48
CA MET A 337 -5.25 16.36 7.99
C MET A 337 -5.68 17.43 6.98
N LEU A 338 -6.52 17.05 6.02
CA LEU A 338 -7.02 17.95 5.01
C LEU A 338 -7.82 19.11 5.61
N ARG A 339 -8.71 18.84 6.57
CA ARG A 339 -9.50 19.89 7.27
C ARG A 339 -8.62 20.89 8.00
N VAL A 340 -7.56 20.44 8.67
CA VAL A 340 -6.60 21.33 9.35
C VAL A 340 -5.84 22.16 8.31
N MET A 341 -5.40 21.56 7.23
CA MET A 341 -4.63 22.25 6.19
C MET A 341 -5.47 23.29 5.41
N MET A 342 -6.78 23.05 5.28
CA MET A 342 -7.70 23.95 4.56
C MET A 342 -8.45 24.95 5.45
N SER A 343 -8.27 24.88 6.76
CA SER A 343 -9.01 25.75 7.70
C SER A 343 -8.70 27.23 7.43
N GLN A 344 -9.76 28.02 7.29
CA GLN A 344 -9.70 29.49 7.18
C GLN A 344 -9.74 30.19 8.56
N ASN A 345 -9.85 29.44 9.65
CA ASN A 345 -9.80 30.01 10.99
C ASN A 345 -8.42 30.62 11.25
N PRO A 346 -8.34 31.93 11.61
CA PRO A 346 -7.08 32.64 11.82
C PRO A 346 -6.15 31.97 12.85
N LEU A 347 -6.72 31.39 13.91
CA LEU A 347 -5.94 30.70 14.95
C LEU A 347 -5.33 29.39 14.41
N ILE A 348 -6.11 28.64 13.63
CA ILE A 348 -5.60 27.41 12.98
C ILE A 348 -4.58 27.80 11.91
N GLY A 349 -4.80 28.87 11.16
CA GLY A 349 -3.84 29.41 10.19
C GLY A 349 -2.51 29.78 10.85
N PHE A 350 -2.55 30.51 11.97
CA PHE A 350 -1.38 30.84 12.77
C PHE A 350 -0.65 29.57 13.27
N PHE A 351 -1.40 28.64 13.88
CA PHE A 351 -0.83 27.37 14.36
C PHE A 351 -0.17 26.58 13.22
N ARG A 352 -0.85 26.43 12.08
CA ARG A 352 -0.35 25.71 10.91
C ARG A 352 0.95 26.29 10.37
N ARG A 353 1.04 27.63 10.34
CA ARG A 353 2.19 28.33 9.78
C ARG A 353 3.38 28.39 10.73
N TRP A 354 3.12 28.73 11.99
CA TRP A 354 4.18 29.10 12.93
C TRP A 354 4.52 28.02 13.97
N ILE A 355 3.65 27.04 14.18
CA ILE A 355 3.82 26.06 15.25
C ILE A 355 3.95 24.64 14.69
N LEU A 356 3.07 24.24 13.79
CA LEU A 356 3.00 22.87 13.28
C LEU A 356 4.32 22.39 12.64
N PRO A 357 5.04 23.16 11.78
CA PRO A 357 6.28 22.69 11.17
C PRO A 357 7.35 22.36 12.22
N TYR A 358 7.47 23.19 13.26
CA TYR A 358 8.43 22.96 14.34
C TYR A 358 8.07 21.74 15.20
N ILE A 359 6.77 21.56 15.51
CA ILE A 359 6.31 20.36 16.25
C ILE A 359 6.64 19.10 15.45
N VAL A 360 6.34 19.07 14.15
CA VAL A 360 6.62 17.92 13.27
C VAL A 360 8.14 17.72 13.10
N GLY A 361 8.95 18.77 13.22
CA GLY A 361 10.41 18.71 13.23
C GLY A 361 11.01 18.05 14.47
N LEU A 362 10.29 17.99 15.60
CA LEU A 362 10.79 17.36 16.83
C LEU A 362 11.05 15.86 16.59
N PRO A 363 12.21 15.30 17.01
CA PRO A 363 12.63 13.95 16.68
C PRO A 363 11.57 12.85 16.97
N PRO A 364 10.88 12.81 18.13
CA PRO A 364 9.87 11.79 18.39
C PRO A 364 8.63 11.95 17.51
N VAL A 365 8.17 13.19 17.27
CA VAL A 365 7.01 13.48 16.42
C VAL A 365 7.32 13.17 14.97
N ARG A 366 8.50 13.57 14.49
CA ARG A 366 8.99 13.27 13.15
C ARG A 366 9.04 11.77 12.90
N LYS A 367 9.66 11.00 13.81
CA LYS A 367 9.75 9.55 13.70
C LYS A 367 8.37 8.90 13.55
N GLU A 368 7.40 9.35 14.33
CA GLU A 368 6.02 8.83 14.28
C GLU A 368 5.31 9.27 12.99
N ALA A 369 5.49 10.52 12.55
CA ALA A 369 4.94 11.01 11.29
C ALA A 369 5.49 10.24 10.08
N VAL A 370 6.80 9.99 10.04
CA VAL A 370 7.45 9.19 8.98
C VAL A 370 6.92 7.76 8.97
N LYS A 371 6.75 7.12 10.13
CA LYS A 371 6.17 5.78 10.22
C LYS A 371 4.76 5.72 9.64
N ARG A 372 3.91 6.70 9.97
CA ARG A 372 2.53 6.78 9.47
C ARG A 372 2.48 7.03 7.97
N LEU A 373 3.29 7.97 7.47
CA LEU A 373 3.36 8.24 6.04
C LEU A 373 3.83 7.01 5.26
N SER A 374 4.87 6.33 5.77
CA SER A 374 5.43 5.14 5.14
C SER A 374 4.64 3.86 5.40
N GLU A 375 3.53 3.95 6.15
CA GLU A 375 2.59 2.86 6.48
C GLU A 375 3.24 1.65 7.20
N VAL A 376 4.43 1.86 7.80
CA VAL A 376 5.12 0.80 8.55
C VAL A 376 4.61 0.61 9.98
N ASP A 377 3.70 1.48 10.42
CA ASP A 377 2.98 1.39 11.69
C ASP A 377 1.70 0.56 11.61
N VAL A 378 1.25 0.20 10.39
CA VAL A 378 0.08 -0.66 10.20
C VAL A 378 0.31 -2.01 10.87
N THR A 379 -0.62 -2.39 11.74
CA THR A 379 -0.54 -3.63 12.52
C THR A 379 -1.90 -4.32 12.59
N TYR A 380 -1.87 -5.64 12.62
CA TYR A 380 -3.03 -6.52 12.87
C TYR A 380 -2.95 -7.16 14.26
N HIS A 381 -2.19 -6.52 15.18
CA HIS A 381 -2.02 -7.00 16.53
C HIS A 381 -3.37 -7.13 17.26
N GLY A 382 -3.60 -8.28 17.88
CA GLY A 382 -4.89 -8.60 18.48
C GLY A 382 -6.01 -8.87 17.47
N GLY A 383 -5.67 -9.01 16.18
CA GLY A 383 -6.57 -9.36 15.08
C GLY A 383 -6.97 -10.84 15.07
N PRO A 384 -7.71 -11.25 14.03
CA PRO A 384 -8.38 -12.56 14.00
C PRO A 384 -7.41 -13.76 13.96
N LEU A 385 -6.16 -13.53 13.54
CA LEU A 385 -5.14 -14.57 13.51
C LEU A 385 -4.24 -14.58 14.76
N ALA A 386 -4.55 -13.78 15.80
CA ALA A 386 -3.86 -13.76 17.07
C ALA A 386 -4.58 -14.67 18.06
N HIS A 387 -3.91 -15.72 18.57
CA HIS A 387 -4.46 -16.64 19.57
C HIS A 387 -4.58 -16.05 20.97
N SER A 388 -3.68 -15.13 21.29
CA SER A 388 -3.61 -14.53 22.61
C SER A 388 -3.25 -13.06 22.51
N LYS A 389 -3.91 -12.23 23.33
CA LYS A 389 -3.54 -10.83 23.52
C LYS A 389 -2.13 -10.68 24.13
N SER A 390 -1.57 -11.77 24.71
CA SER A 390 -0.23 -11.78 25.27
C SER A 390 0.88 -11.95 24.23
N ASP A 391 0.57 -12.45 23.03
CA ASP A 391 1.56 -12.54 21.97
C ASP A 391 1.76 -11.17 21.30
N ARG A 392 2.79 -10.49 21.75
CA ARG A 392 3.11 -9.12 21.33
C ARG A 392 3.53 -8.99 19.86
N TRP A 393 3.85 -10.09 19.18
CA TRP A 393 4.42 -10.08 17.84
C TRP A 393 3.42 -10.40 16.74
N ILE A 394 2.44 -11.25 17.00
CA ILE A 394 1.45 -11.64 15.99
C ILE A 394 0.75 -10.41 15.40
N GLY A 395 0.75 -10.35 14.09
CA GLY A 395 0.12 -9.26 13.32
C GLY A 395 0.94 -7.97 13.25
N ARG A 396 2.18 -7.95 13.79
CA ARG A 396 3.11 -6.83 13.58
C ARG A 396 3.87 -7.01 12.27
N ARG A 397 4.23 -5.89 11.65
CA ARG A 397 5.14 -5.89 10.51
C ARG A 397 6.47 -6.54 10.91
N CYS A 398 7.00 -7.41 10.05
CA CYS A 398 8.35 -7.94 10.22
C CYS A 398 9.37 -6.78 10.15
N PRO A 399 10.29 -6.65 11.12
CA PRO A 399 11.30 -5.59 11.08
C PRO A 399 12.24 -5.78 9.89
N ASP A 400 12.57 -4.69 9.19
CA ASP A 400 13.60 -4.70 8.16
C ASP A 400 14.95 -4.47 8.82
N VAL A 401 15.75 -5.52 8.84
CA VAL A 401 17.11 -5.53 9.40
C VAL A 401 18.05 -6.24 8.44
N SER A 402 19.35 -5.95 8.54
CA SER A 402 20.36 -6.64 7.78
C SER A 402 20.39 -8.12 8.13
N TRP A 403 20.61 -8.95 7.12
CA TRP A 403 20.85 -10.37 7.23
C TRP A 403 22.26 -10.67 6.73
N GLY A 404 23.18 -10.99 7.64
CA GLY A 404 24.60 -11.11 7.35
C GLY A 404 25.28 -9.79 7.01
N ASP A 405 26.50 -9.90 6.50
CA ASP A 405 27.38 -8.76 6.16
C ASP A 405 27.24 -8.30 4.70
N ASP A 406 26.54 -9.08 3.85
CA ASP A 406 26.47 -8.88 2.39
C ASP A 406 25.45 -7.81 1.95
N GLY A 407 24.93 -7.00 2.88
CA GLY A 407 23.94 -5.97 2.60
C GLY A 407 22.54 -6.51 2.25
N LEU A 408 22.29 -7.80 2.51
CA LEU A 408 20.97 -8.41 2.36
C LEU A 408 20.04 -7.93 3.49
N SER A 409 18.75 -7.85 3.20
CA SER A 409 17.68 -7.67 4.18
C SER A 409 17.05 -9.00 4.52
N ILE A 410 16.47 -9.14 5.70
CA ILE A 410 15.62 -10.27 6.05
C ILE A 410 14.49 -10.49 5.02
N TYR A 411 14.04 -9.45 4.34
CA TYR A 411 13.04 -9.52 3.28
C TYR A 411 13.51 -10.27 2.03
N ASP A 412 14.82 -10.40 1.80
CA ASP A 412 15.37 -11.19 0.69
C ASP A 412 15.19 -12.69 0.90
N LEU A 413 14.88 -13.12 2.13
CA LEU A 413 14.56 -14.50 2.46
C LEU A 413 13.09 -14.85 2.18
N PHE A 414 12.23 -13.88 1.95
CA PHE A 414 10.81 -14.10 1.79
C PHE A 414 10.46 -14.34 0.33
N THR A 415 9.94 -15.52 0.02
CA THR A 415 9.41 -15.81 -1.31
C THR A 415 8.05 -15.14 -1.54
N GLY A 416 7.33 -14.83 -0.46
CA GLY A 416 5.99 -14.26 -0.49
C GLY A 416 4.90 -15.19 -1.03
N THR A 417 5.25 -16.40 -1.53
CA THR A 417 4.26 -17.37 -2.02
C THR A 417 3.65 -18.19 -0.90
N GLY A 418 4.42 -18.46 0.15
CA GLY A 418 4.03 -19.19 1.36
C GLY A 418 4.54 -18.50 2.62
N PHE A 419 4.47 -19.22 3.73
CA PHE A 419 5.04 -18.78 5.01
C PHE A 419 6.55 -18.93 4.99
N THR A 420 7.26 -18.05 5.71
CA THR A 420 8.67 -18.26 6.03
C THR A 420 8.77 -18.64 7.51
N VAL A 421 9.39 -19.77 7.80
CA VAL A 421 9.57 -20.25 9.17
C VAL A 421 11.06 -20.28 9.47
N LEU A 422 11.47 -19.46 10.43
CA LEU A 422 12.86 -19.33 10.85
C LEU A 422 13.06 -20.00 12.20
N ARG A 423 14.16 -20.74 12.35
CA ARG A 423 14.67 -21.21 13.63
C ARG A 423 15.89 -20.39 14.02
N LEU A 424 15.79 -19.64 15.11
CA LEU A 424 16.88 -18.83 15.64
C LEU A 424 17.58 -19.59 16.76
N GLY A 425 18.71 -20.25 16.44
CA GLY A 425 19.38 -21.16 17.35
C GLY A 425 18.59 -22.46 17.59
N ARG A 426 19.21 -23.46 18.24
CA ARG A 426 18.55 -24.72 18.55
C ARG A 426 17.82 -24.69 19.87
N GLY A 427 18.42 -24.10 20.91
CA GLY A 427 17.91 -24.18 22.27
C GLY A 427 17.66 -25.64 22.69
N LEU A 428 16.46 -25.93 23.17
CA LEU A 428 16.04 -27.30 23.54
C LEU A 428 15.31 -28.03 22.39
N MET A 429 15.24 -27.44 21.19
CA MET A 429 14.50 -27.99 20.07
C MET A 429 15.25 -29.14 19.40
N THR A 430 14.63 -30.30 19.33
CA THR A 430 15.14 -31.46 18.57
C THR A 430 14.78 -31.33 17.07
N ASP A 431 15.52 -32.03 16.21
CA ASP A 431 15.22 -32.07 14.79
C ASP A 431 13.84 -32.69 14.50
N THR A 432 13.38 -33.62 15.33
CA THR A 432 12.01 -34.15 15.23
C THR A 432 10.96 -33.09 15.50
N MET A 433 11.15 -32.24 16.51
CA MET A 433 10.26 -31.13 16.81
C MET A 433 10.25 -30.10 15.66
N TRP A 434 11.43 -29.78 15.13
CA TRP A 434 11.58 -28.87 14.00
C TRP A 434 10.85 -29.38 12.75
N ASN A 435 11.04 -30.66 12.41
CA ASN A 435 10.37 -31.30 11.27
C ASN A 435 8.83 -31.32 11.43
N ARG A 436 8.31 -31.43 12.65
CA ARG A 436 6.86 -31.29 12.91
C ARG A 436 6.36 -29.90 12.57
N VAL A 437 7.11 -28.84 12.90
CA VAL A 437 6.74 -27.46 12.54
C VAL A 437 6.68 -27.30 11.02
N ILE A 438 7.71 -27.72 10.30
CA ILE A 438 7.79 -27.62 8.85
C ILE A 438 6.63 -28.38 8.19
N HIS A 439 6.36 -29.61 8.63
CA HIS A 439 5.26 -30.42 8.10
C HIS A 439 3.90 -29.76 8.33
N THR A 440 3.69 -29.19 9.53
CA THR A 440 2.42 -28.54 9.87
C THR A 440 2.24 -27.21 9.13
N ALA A 441 3.32 -26.49 8.84
CA ALA A 441 3.28 -25.24 8.07
C ALA A 441 2.81 -25.43 6.60
N GLY A 442 2.95 -26.66 6.07
CA GLY A 442 2.45 -27.01 4.75
C GLY A 442 3.50 -27.00 3.63
N PRO A 443 3.09 -27.30 2.39
CA PRO A 443 4.02 -27.54 1.29
C PRO A 443 4.69 -26.27 0.73
N ASP A 444 4.05 -25.11 0.88
CA ASP A 444 4.53 -23.85 0.30
C ASP A 444 5.37 -23.03 1.34
N VAL A 445 6.05 -23.73 2.28
CA VAL A 445 6.84 -23.07 3.33
C VAL A 445 8.29 -22.86 2.91
N THR A 446 8.81 -21.66 3.17
CA THR A 446 10.26 -21.38 3.12
C THR A 446 10.85 -21.62 4.50
N VAL A 447 11.86 -22.46 4.60
CA VAL A 447 12.51 -22.81 5.85
C VAL A 447 13.86 -22.15 5.93
N VAL A 448 14.11 -21.41 7.02
CA VAL A 448 15.40 -20.79 7.31
C VAL A 448 15.90 -21.30 8.66
N ASP A 449 16.97 -22.05 8.64
CA ASP A 449 17.61 -22.58 9.84
C ASP A 449 18.84 -21.73 10.18
N ALA A 450 18.70 -20.82 11.10
CA ALA A 450 19.74 -19.92 11.57
C ALA A 450 20.33 -20.40 12.90
N ALA A 451 20.67 -21.70 12.98
CA ALA A 451 21.30 -22.31 14.13
C ALA A 451 22.75 -22.76 13.81
N MET A 452 23.69 -22.35 14.63
CA MET A 452 25.07 -22.86 14.57
C MET A 452 25.17 -24.31 15.07
N PRO A 453 26.24 -25.05 14.76
CA PRO A 453 26.44 -26.40 15.26
C PRO A 453 26.42 -26.52 16.78
N ASP A 454 26.87 -25.49 17.51
CA ASP A 454 26.84 -25.39 18.97
C ASP A 454 25.44 -25.05 19.55
N GLY A 455 24.45 -24.83 18.68
CA GLY A 455 23.08 -24.55 19.06
C GLY A 455 22.75 -23.06 19.24
N THR A 456 23.72 -22.16 19.09
CA THR A 456 23.51 -20.70 19.17
C THR A 456 22.90 -20.14 17.88
N VAL A 457 22.44 -18.88 17.92
CA VAL A 457 21.96 -18.15 16.75
C VAL A 457 23.13 -17.86 15.82
N ALA A 458 22.97 -18.18 14.53
CA ALA A 458 23.93 -17.87 13.51
C ALA A 458 24.19 -16.36 13.40
N GLU A 459 25.44 -15.98 13.06
CA GLU A 459 25.90 -14.58 13.08
C GLU A 459 25.00 -13.69 12.18
N GLU A 460 24.67 -14.16 10.97
CA GLU A 460 23.82 -13.47 10.00
C GLU A 460 22.40 -13.15 10.54
N ALA A 461 21.92 -13.94 11.52
CA ALA A 461 20.58 -13.79 12.09
C ALA A 461 20.55 -12.95 13.39
N LYS A 462 21.71 -12.56 13.94
CA LYS A 462 21.78 -11.89 15.25
C LYS A 462 21.00 -10.56 15.27
N ALA A 463 21.13 -9.72 14.24
CA ALA A 463 20.42 -8.46 14.17
C ALA A 463 18.90 -8.67 14.18
N PHE A 464 18.42 -9.70 13.48
CA PHE A 464 17.01 -10.06 13.47
C PHE A 464 16.54 -10.59 14.82
N ALA A 465 17.28 -11.50 15.45
CA ALA A 465 16.99 -12.01 16.77
C ALA A 465 16.91 -10.89 17.82
N GLN A 466 17.86 -9.94 17.80
CA GLN A 466 17.86 -8.78 18.69
C GLN A 466 16.65 -7.88 18.48
N SER A 467 16.22 -7.66 17.21
CA SER A 467 15.06 -6.83 16.90
C SER A 467 13.75 -7.39 17.47
N LEU A 468 13.69 -8.71 17.66
CA LEU A 468 12.55 -9.42 18.24
C LEU A 468 12.73 -9.73 19.74
N ALA A 469 13.89 -9.41 20.34
CA ALA A 469 14.31 -9.87 21.65
C ALA A 469 14.16 -11.42 21.77
N ALA A 470 14.52 -12.11 20.68
CA ALA A 470 14.47 -13.57 20.59
C ALA A 470 15.75 -14.18 21.17
N THR A 471 15.62 -15.39 21.69
CA THR A 471 16.70 -16.18 22.28
C THR A 471 16.84 -17.51 21.53
N ASP A 472 17.90 -18.27 21.83
CA ASP A 472 18.15 -19.58 21.20
C ASP A 472 16.93 -20.50 21.29
N GLY A 473 16.58 -21.13 20.17
CA GLY A 473 15.42 -22.00 20.04
C GLY A 473 14.10 -21.25 19.74
N THR A 474 14.15 -19.94 19.50
CA THR A 474 12.94 -19.21 19.07
C THR A 474 12.58 -19.56 17.63
N ILE A 475 11.32 -19.91 17.40
CA ILE A 475 10.71 -20.06 16.08
C ILE A 475 10.02 -18.75 15.75
N VAL A 476 10.29 -18.25 14.57
CA VAL A 476 9.63 -17.06 14.01
C VAL A 476 8.86 -17.46 12.76
N VAL A 477 7.57 -17.21 12.73
CA VAL A 477 6.74 -17.38 11.56
C VAL A 477 6.53 -16.03 10.91
N VAL A 478 6.81 -15.92 9.61
CA VAL A 478 6.50 -14.74 8.80
C VAL A 478 5.43 -15.11 7.78
N ARG A 479 4.35 -14.36 7.75
CA ARG A 479 3.24 -14.52 6.82
C ARG A 479 3.65 -14.12 5.39
N PRO A 480 2.92 -14.59 4.35
CA PRO A 480 3.19 -14.22 2.96
C PRO A 480 3.11 -12.70 2.66
N ASP A 481 2.42 -11.94 3.50
CA ASP A 481 2.32 -10.47 3.43
C ASP A 481 3.35 -9.76 4.33
N SER A 482 4.40 -10.50 4.76
CA SER A 482 5.51 -10.00 5.60
C SER A 482 5.05 -9.42 6.96
N TYR A 483 3.96 -9.93 7.51
CA TYR A 483 3.60 -9.75 8.90
C TYR A 483 4.05 -10.95 9.73
N LEU A 484 4.34 -10.72 11.00
CA LEU A 484 4.70 -11.78 11.92
C LEU A 484 3.47 -12.62 12.29
N GLY A 485 3.63 -13.93 12.25
CA GLY A 485 2.85 -14.90 12.99
C GLY A 485 3.44 -15.11 14.39
N PRO A 486 3.36 -16.32 14.97
CA PRO A 486 3.97 -16.62 16.25
C PRO A 486 5.49 -16.40 16.28
N VAL A 487 5.97 -15.84 17.39
CA VAL A 487 7.39 -15.75 17.76
C VAL A 487 7.52 -16.41 19.12
N SER A 488 7.93 -17.67 19.17
CA SER A 488 7.87 -18.48 20.39
C SER A 488 8.96 -19.55 20.43
N GLN A 489 9.42 -19.89 21.64
CA GLN A 489 10.20 -21.09 21.91
C GLN A 489 9.31 -22.32 22.11
N ASP A 490 8.02 -22.10 22.43
CA ASP A 490 7.04 -23.16 22.58
C ASP A 490 6.51 -23.61 21.21
N ILE A 491 6.90 -24.79 20.81
CA ILE A 491 6.49 -25.41 19.54
C ILE A 491 4.97 -25.57 19.44
N GLU A 492 4.27 -25.87 20.55
CA GLU A 492 2.83 -26.09 20.49
C GLU A 492 2.05 -24.79 20.21
N VAL A 493 2.58 -23.64 20.58
CA VAL A 493 2.05 -22.32 20.15
C VAL A 493 2.09 -22.20 18.64
N VAL A 494 3.22 -22.55 18.02
CA VAL A 494 3.40 -22.46 16.57
C VAL A 494 2.54 -23.50 15.84
N LEU A 495 2.52 -24.75 16.32
CA LEU A 495 1.72 -25.83 15.74
C LEU A 495 0.21 -25.54 15.84
N SER A 496 -0.24 -25.03 17.00
CA SER A 496 -1.63 -24.65 17.21
C SER A 496 -2.06 -23.55 16.24
N TRP A 497 -1.20 -22.56 16.04
CA TRP A 497 -1.47 -21.47 15.10
C TRP A 497 -1.65 -21.97 13.67
N PHE A 498 -0.77 -22.83 13.17
CA PHE A 498 -0.91 -23.42 11.83
C PHE A 498 -2.14 -24.33 11.72
N ARG A 499 -2.44 -25.14 12.74
CA ARG A 499 -3.64 -26.00 12.76
C ARG A 499 -4.92 -25.14 12.65
N GLN A 500 -5.00 -24.05 13.41
CA GLN A 500 -6.15 -23.15 13.31
C GLN A 500 -6.24 -22.51 11.92
N LEU A 501 -5.12 -22.08 11.35
CA LEU A 501 -5.09 -21.49 10.02
C LEU A 501 -5.59 -22.47 8.94
N HIS A 502 -5.20 -23.76 9.05
CA HIS A 502 -5.59 -24.81 8.11
C HIS A 502 -7.00 -25.37 8.39
N ASN A 503 -7.45 -25.36 9.65
CA ASN A 503 -8.72 -25.94 10.09
C ASN A 503 -9.76 -24.87 10.45
N SER A 504 -9.61 -23.63 9.99
CA SER A 504 -10.59 -22.57 10.27
C SER A 504 -11.92 -22.95 9.59
N GLU A 505 -12.77 -23.67 10.34
CA GLU A 505 -14.16 -23.95 10.01
C GLU A 505 -15.02 -22.66 10.06
#